data_27a2e28d893fae20a9f98d2ea35c139a
#
_entry.id   27a2e28d893fae20a9f98d2ea35c139a
#
_cell.length_a   1.000
_cell.length_b   1.000
_cell.length_c   1.000
_cell.angle_alpha   90.00
_cell.angle_beta   90.00
_cell.angle_gamma   90.00
#
_symmetry.space_group_name_H-M   'P 1'
#
loop_
_entity.id
_entity.type
_entity.pdbx_description
1 polymer ?
#
loop_
_entity_poly.entity_id
_entity_poly.type
_entity_poly.pdbx_seq_one_letter_code
_entity_poly.pdbx_strand_id
1 'polypeptide(L)'
;MIISYERSLEENINEGIKTLEYHISSQNYPIVNEMLQLQIETLQWVLDKQNKENSLESLKQIVNFKIKRLEYELKMARRDIEHTSKIVYQLEMLACCKIIINWELQRRTKTTTKEDDISAFC
;
A
#
# COMPACT_ATOMS: atom_id res chain seq x y z
N MET A 1 2.89 3.38 -9.05
CA MET A 1 3.75 2.37 -8.43
C MET A 1 3.61 1.07 -9.18
N ILE A 2 4.72 0.48 -9.59
CA ILE A 2 4.72 -0.82 -10.27
C ILE A 2 4.89 -1.89 -9.21
N ILE A 3 3.92 -2.79 -9.10
CA ILE A 3 3.95 -3.87 -8.11
C ILE A 3 4.11 -5.22 -8.83
N SER A 4 4.80 -6.14 -8.16
CA SER A 4 5.04 -7.48 -8.71
C SER A 4 4.57 -8.54 -7.72
N TYR A 5 3.81 -9.51 -8.22
CA TYR A 5 3.34 -10.65 -7.42
C TYR A 5 4.49 -11.48 -6.84
N GLU A 6 5.62 -11.53 -7.54
CA GLU A 6 6.77 -12.33 -7.12
C GLU A 6 7.60 -11.68 -6.00
N ARG A 7 7.42 -10.38 -5.77
CA ARG A 7 8.13 -9.67 -4.73
C ARG A 7 7.35 -9.69 -3.42
N SER A 8 8.06 -9.63 -2.30
CA SER A 8 7.44 -9.47 -0.99
C SER A 8 6.80 -8.08 -0.85
N LEU A 9 5.99 -7.91 0.19
CA LEU A 9 5.41 -6.61 0.53
C LEU A 9 6.51 -5.56 0.72
N GLU A 10 7.54 -5.88 1.51
CA GLU A 10 8.65 -4.97 1.76
C GLU A 10 9.39 -4.58 0.48
N GLU A 11 9.69 -5.56 -0.38
CA GLU A 11 10.37 -5.31 -1.64
C GLU A 11 9.54 -4.41 -2.58
N ASN A 12 8.24 -4.68 -2.70
CA ASN A 12 7.35 -3.87 -3.52
C ASN A 12 7.28 -2.42 -3.02
N ILE A 13 7.15 -2.23 -1.72
CA ILE A 13 7.06 -0.89 -1.13
C ILE A 13 8.38 -0.15 -1.30
N ASN A 14 9.52 -0.80 -1.04
CA ASN A 14 10.83 -0.18 -1.20
C ASN A 14 11.10 0.23 -2.65
N GLU A 15 10.71 -0.59 -3.61
CA GLU A 15 10.82 -0.23 -5.03
C GLU A 15 9.92 0.95 -5.37
N GLY A 16 8.71 1.00 -4.82
CA GLY A 16 7.80 2.12 -4.97
C GLY A 16 8.40 3.41 -4.44
N ILE A 17 8.98 3.37 -3.26
CA ILE A 17 9.64 4.54 -2.64
C ILE A 17 10.81 5.02 -3.51
N LYS A 18 11.66 4.13 -3.97
CA LYS A 18 12.79 4.48 -4.85
C LYS A 18 12.33 5.16 -6.14
N THR A 19 11.27 4.64 -6.76
CA THR A 19 10.70 5.22 -7.96
C THR A 19 10.19 6.64 -7.70
N LEU A 20 9.50 6.85 -6.59
CA LEU A 20 8.99 8.17 -6.22
C LEU A 20 10.13 9.15 -5.90
N GLU A 21 11.16 8.69 -5.20
CA GLU A 21 12.35 9.51 -4.92
C GLU A 21 13.06 9.92 -6.20
N TYR A 22 13.16 9.00 -7.17
CA TYR A 22 13.71 9.31 -8.47
C TYR A 22 12.91 10.40 -9.19
N HIS A 23 11.59 10.31 -9.17
CA HIS A 23 10.73 11.32 -9.78
C HIS A 23 10.89 12.69 -9.11
N ILE A 24 11.05 12.73 -7.79
CA ILE A 24 11.30 13.98 -7.07
C ILE A 24 12.64 14.59 -7.54
N SER A 25 13.69 13.78 -7.68
CA SER A 25 15.01 14.26 -8.05
C SER A 25 15.12 14.69 -9.52
N SER A 26 14.23 14.18 -10.38
CA SER A 26 14.30 14.42 -11.84
C SER A 26 13.49 15.63 -12.31
N GLN A 27 12.81 16.33 -11.40
CA GLN A 27 11.99 17.50 -11.77
C GLN A 27 11.92 18.50 -10.60
N ASN A 28 11.55 19.75 -10.92
CA ASN A 28 11.53 20.85 -9.95
C ASN A 28 10.14 21.50 -9.82
N TYR A 29 9.08 20.71 -9.84
CA TYR A 29 7.73 21.20 -9.63
C TYR A 29 7.34 21.02 -8.15
N PRO A 30 7.28 22.12 -7.34
CA PRO A 30 7.05 21.99 -5.88
C PRO A 30 5.75 21.27 -5.52
N ILE A 31 4.67 21.55 -6.26
CA ILE A 31 3.37 20.93 -5.97
C ILE A 31 3.42 19.42 -6.25
N VAL A 32 4.05 19.02 -7.36
CA VAL A 32 4.20 17.60 -7.72
C VAL A 32 5.09 16.91 -6.69
N ASN A 33 6.19 17.54 -6.29
CA ASN A 33 7.10 16.99 -5.28
C ASN A 33 6.40 16.79 -3.93
N GLU A 34 5.54 17.72 -3.54
CA GLU A 34 4.75 17.59 -2.32
C GLU A 34 3.85 16.35 -2.36
N MET A 35 3.19 16.09 -3.49
CA MET A 35 2.33 14.93 -3.66
C MET A 35 3.13 13.62 -3.69
N LEU A 36 4.28 13.61 -4.37
CA LEU A 36 5.18 12.45 -4.39
C LEU A 36 5.71 12.14 -3.00
N GLN A 37 6.06 13.18 -2.24
CA GLN A 37 6.54 13.02 -0.86
C GLN A 37 5.44 12.42 0.02
N LEU A 38 4.21 12.86 -0.15
CA LEU A 38 3.07 12.31 0.59
C LEU A 38 2.86 10.82 0.28
N GLN A 39 3.03 10.43 -0.98
CA GLN A 39 2.96 9.02 -1.38
C GLN A 39 4.09 8.20 -0.71
N ILE A 40 5.31 8.74 -0.67
CA ILE A 40 6.44 8.10 0.03
C ILE A 40 6.12 7.92 1.51
N GLU A 41 5.63 8.96 2.16
CA GLU A 41 5.28 8.91 3.59
C GLU A 41 4.20 7.87 3.87
N THR A 42 3.23 7.73 2.96
CA THR A 42 2.18 6.72 3.08
C THR A 42 2.76 5.31 3.01
N LEU A 43 3.66 5.06 2.06
CA LEU A 43 4.34 3.77 1.93
C LEU A 43 5.22 3.48 3.14
N GLN A 44 5.94 4.47 3.66
CA GLN A 44 6.74 4.33 4.87
C GLN A 44 5.88 4.00 6.09
N TRP A 45 4.69 4.59 6.17
CA TRP A 45 3.73 4.29 7.22
C TRP A 45 3.32 2.81 7.20
N VAL A 46 3.09 2.24 6.02
CA VAL A 46 2.74 0.81 5.89
C VAL A 46 3.91 -0.06 6.34
N LEU A 47 5.15 0.26 5.93
CA LEU A 47 6.34 -0.48 6.38
C LEU A 47 6.51 -0.42 7.90
N ASP A 48 6.29 0.75 8.49
CA ASP A 48 6.39 0.92 9.93
C ASP A 48 5.36 0.05 10.65
N LYS A 49 4.12 0.01 10.15
CA LYS A 49 3.08 -0.85 10.71
C LYS A 49 3.39 -2.33 10.52
N GLN A 50 3.94 -2.71 9.38
CA GLN A 50 4.37 -4.09 9.13
C GLN A 50 5.39 -4.54 10.19
N ASN A 51 6.34 -3.68 10.51
CA ASN A 51 7.37 -4.00 11.48
C ASN A 51 6.84 -4.12 12.92
N LYS A 52 5.75 -3.42 13.23
CA LYS A 52 5.13 -3.43 14.56
C LYS A 52 4.10 -4.51 14.75
N GLU A 53 3.47 -4.98 13.66
CA GLU A 53 2.40 -5.96 13.74
C GLU A 53 2.94 -7.37 13.64
N ASN A 54 2.27 -8.29 14.36
CA ASN A 54 2.71 -9.69 14.44
C ASN A 54 2.17 -10.55 13.29
N SER A 55 1.20 -10.05 12.52
CA SER A 55 0.60 -10.82 11.43
C SER A 55 0.18 -9.95 10.26
N LEU A 56 0.09 -10.56 9.09
CA LEU A 56 -0.43 -9.90 7.89
C LEU A 56 -1.91 -9.58 8.02
N GLU A 57 -2.67 -10.38 8.74
CA GLU A 57 -4.09 -10.14 8.99
C GLU A 57 -4.28 -8.85 9.79
N SER A 58 -3.49 -8.66 10.84
CA SER A 58 -3.50 -7.42 11.63
C SER A 58 -3.13 -6.21 10.78
N LEU A 59 -2.08 -6.34 9.95
CA LEU A 59 -1.67 -5.28 9.05
C LEU A 59 -2.78 -4.94 8.05
N LYS A 60 -3.44 -5.96 7.49
CA LYS A 60 -4.57 -5.77 6.57
C LYS A 60 -5.70 -4.98 7.24
N GLN A 61 -6.03 -5.31 8.48
CA GLN A 61 -7.06 -4.61 9.24
C GLN A 61 -6.70 -3.15 9.47
N ILE A 62 -5.45 -2.87 9.82
CA ILE A 62 -4.95 -1.51 10.03
C ILE A 62 -5.02 -0.69 8.75
N VAL A 63 -4.58 -1.27 7.63
CA VAL A 63 -4.63 -0.62 6.31
C VAL A 63 -6.08 -0.35 5.90
N ASN A 64 -6.97 -1.33 6.07
CA ASN A 64 -8.40 -1.17 5.77
C ASN A 64 -9.03 -0.07 6.62
N PHE A 65 -8.70 -0.01 7.90
CA PHE A 65 -9.20 1.04 8.79
C PHE A 65 -8.74 2.42 8.33
N LYS A 66 -7.47 2.54 7.94
CA LYS A 66 -6.92 3.79 7.43
C LYS A 66 -7.62 4.22 6.14
N ILE A 67 -7.87 3.27 5.24
CA ILE A 67 -8.59 3.53 3.98
C ILE A 67 -9.99 4.08 4.27
N LYS A 68 -10.75 3.43 5.14
CA LYS A 68 -12.10 3.88 5.50
C LYS A 68 -12.10 5.26 6.12
N ARG A 69 -11.13 5.55 6.96
CA ARG A 69 -10.99 6.87 7.57
C ARG A 69 -10.72 7.95 6.52
N LEU A 70 -9.82 7.68 5.58
CA LEU A 70 -9.52 8.60 4.49
C LEU A 70 -10.70 8.79 3.55
N GLU A 71 -11.45 7.73 3.26
CA GLU A 71 -12.67 7.82 2.45
C GLU A 71 -13.71 8.73 3.14
N TYR A 72 -13.84 8.64 4.45
CA TYR A 72 -14.70 9.54 5.20
C TYR A 72 -14.22 10.99 5.12
N GLU A 73 -12.92 11.22 5.32
CA GLU A 73 -12.33 12.54 5.19
C GLU A 73 -12.53 13.11 3.78
N LEU A 74 -12.44 12.26 2.76
CA LEU A 74 -12.68 12.66 1.38
C LEU A 74 -14.10 13.18 1.18
N LYS A 75 -15.10 12.53 1.78
CA LYS A 75 -16.49 13.00 1.73
C LYS A 75 -16.65 14.37 2.38
N MET A 76 -15.96 14.60 3.47
CA MET A 76 -16.03 15.87 4.20
C MET A 76 -15.26 17.00 3.52
N ALA A 77 -14.26 16.67 2.70
CA ALA A 77 -13.36 17.64 2.05
C ALA A 77 -13.82 18.06 0.66
N ARG A 78 -15.05 17.81 0.26
CA ARG A 78 -15.58 17.98 -1.11
C ARG A 78 -15.26 19.32 -1.78
N ARG A 79 -15.13 20.41 -0.99
CA ARG A 79 -14.93 21.75 -1.51
C ARG A 79 -13.48 22.20 -1.52
N ASP A 80 -12.60 21.41 -0.91
CA ASP A 80 -11.18 21.73 -0.84
C ASP A 80 -10.42 20.80 -1.78
N ILE A 81 -10.10 21.31 -2.98
CA ILE A 81 -9.44 20.55 -4.03
C ILE A 81 -8.06 20.05 -3.60
N GLU A 82 -7.28 20.90 -2.90
CA GLU A 82 -5.94 20.55 -2.46
C GLU A 82 -5.99 19.39 -1.44
N HIS A 83 -6.85 19.52 -0.44
CA HIS A 83 -7.02 18.50 0.59
C HIS A 83 -7.54 17.19 -0.01
N THR A 84 -8.52 17.29 -0.91
CA THR A 84 -9.08 16.15 -1.65
C THR A 84 -8.01 15.42 -2.44
N SER A 85 -7.15 16.16 -3.15
CA SER A 85 -6.05 15.57 -3.94
C SER A 85 -5.07 14.81 -3.05
N LYS A 86 -4.72 15.37 -1.90
CA LYS A 86 -3.83 14.71 -0.94
C LYS A 86 -4.40 13.38 -0.45
N ILE A 87 -5.69 13.36 -0.13
CA ILE A 87 -6.37 12.13 0.31
C ILE A 87 -6.36 11.08 -0.81
N VAL A 88 -6.65 11.49 -2.04
CA VAL A 88 -6.67 10.57 -3.19
C VAL A 88 -5.31 9.92 -3.40
N TYR A 89 -4.21 10.68 -3.33
CA TYR A 89 -2.86 10.12 -3.46
C TYR A 89 -2.53 9.11 -2.37
N GLN A 90 -2.95 9.38 -1.13
CA GLN A 90 -2.77 8.43 -0.05
C GLN A 90 -3.59 7.16 -0.27
N LEU A 91 -4.85 7.30 -0.71
CA LEU A 91 -5.72 6.16 -1.00
C LEU A 91 -5.16 5.28 -2.11
N GLU A 92 -4.57 5.87 -3.15
CA GLU A 92 -3.94 5.11 -4.24
C GLU A 92 -2.81 4.22 -3.71
N MET A 93 -1.95 4.77 -2.86
CA MET A 93 -0.85 4.00 -2.29
C MET A 93 -1.34 2.90 -1.36
N LEU A 94 -2.33 3.20 -0.53
CA LEU A 94 -2.92 2.20 0.36
C LEU A 94 -3.64 1.10 -0.41
N ALA A 95 -4.30 1.43 -1.51
CA ALA A 95 -4.92 0.43 -2.39
C ALA A 95 -3.88 -0.53 -2.98
N CYS A 96 -2.75 -0.01 -3.43
CA CYS A 96 -1.63 -0.84 -3.91
C CYS A 96 -1.11 -1.75 -2.80
N CYS A 97 -0.91 -1.21 -1.61
CA CYS A 97 -0.45 -2.00 -0.46
C CYS A 97 -1.44 -3.10 -0.09
N LYS A 98 -2.74 -2.81 -0.14
CA LYS A 98 -3.78 -3.79 0.12
C LYS A 98 -3.73 -4.95 -0.87
N ILE A 99 -3.51 -4.67 -2.15
CA ILE A 99 -3.35 -5.69 -3.18
C ILE A 99 -2.15 -6.58 -2.85
N ILE A 100 -1.01 -5.99 -2.50
CA ILE A 100 0.20 -6.73 -2.18
C ILE A 100 0.00 -7.59 -0.92
N ILE A 101 -0.63 -7.05 0.10
CA ILE A 101 -0.95 -7.80 1.33
C ILE A 101 -1.84 -8.98 1.00
N ASN A 102 -2.87 -8.80 0.17
CA ASN A 102 -3.75 -9.88 -0.24
C ASN A 102 -2.99 -10.95 -1.02
N TRP A 103 -2.05 -10.56 -1.88
CA TRP A 103 -1.20 -11.52 -2.59
C TRP A 103 -0.36 -12.37 -1.64
N GLU A 104 0.22 -11.77 -0.62
CA GLU A 104 1.01 -12.51 0.36
C GLU A 104 0.14 -13.46 1.19
N LEU A 105 -1.05 -13.01 1.59
CA LEU A 105 -2.00 -13.86 2.28
C LEU A 105 -2.44 -15.03 1.41
N GLN A 106 -2.71 -14.79 0.13
CA GLN A 106 -3.06 -15.85 -0.83
C GLN A 106 -1.93 -16.84 -1.03
N ARG A 107 -0.70 -16.38 -1.13
CA ARG A 107 0.47 -17.26 -1.27
C ARG A 107 0.58 -18.21 -0.09
N ARG A 108 0.40 -17.71 1.14
CA ARG A 108 0.44 -18.53 2.34
C ARG A 108 -0.69 -19.53 2.37
N THR A 109 -1.91 -19.09 2.02
CA THR A 109 -3.09 -19.95 1.94
C THR A 109 -2.95 -20.98 0.83
N LYS A 110 -2.48 -20.57 -0.36
CA LYS A 110 -2.26 -21.48 -1.49
C LYS A 110 -1.25 -22.56 -1.18
N THR A 111 -0.18 -22.23 -0.48
CA THR A 111 0.81 -23.21 -0.06
C THR A 111 0.17 -24.27 0.82
N THR A 112 -0.63 -23.86 1.81
CA THR A 112 -1.37 -24.76 2.68
C THR A 112 -2.44 -25.54 1.91
N THR A 113 -3.24 -24.85 1.09
CA THR A 113 -4.31 -25.44 0.29
C THR A 113 -3.75 -26.41 -0.75
N LYS A 114 -2.61 -26.09 -1.35
CA LYS A 114 -1.97 -26.95 -2.34
C LYS A 114 -1.51 -28.26 -1.71
N GLU A 115 -1.02 -28.24 -0.49
CA GLU A 115 -0.69 -29.44 0.26
C GLU A 115 -1.94 -30.24 0.57
N ASP A 116 -3.01 -29.57 1.00
CA ASP A 116 -4.30 -30.20 1.28
C ASP A 116 -4.93 -30.77 -0.01
N ASP A 117 -4.86 -30.04 -1.11
CA ASP A 117 -5.37 -30.49 -2.42
C ASP A 117 -4.60 -31.72 -2.92
N ILE A 118 -3.30 -31.72 -2.79
CA ILE A 118 -2.47 -32.87 -3.13
C ILE A 118 -2.87 -34.07 -2.27
N SER A 119 -3.09 -33.84 -0.99
CA SER A 119 -3.54 -34.88 -0.06
C SER A 119 -4.94 -35.38 -0.42
N ALA A 120 -5.82 -34.50 -0.89
CA ALA A 120 -7.18 -34.86 -1.28
C ALA A 120 -7.23 -35.64 -2.60
N PHE A 121 -6.31 -35.36 -3.53
CA PHE A 121 -6.24 -36.03 -4.83
C PHE A 121 -5.30 -37.23 -4.85
N CYS A 122 -4.48 -37.33 -3.86
CA CYS A 122 -3.64 -38.50 -3.66
C CYS A 122 -4.24 -39.45 -2.65
#